data_413f104fe57311f3029c88ad94aba519
#
_entry.id   413f104fe57311f3029c88ad94aba519
#
_cell.length_a   1.000
_cell.length_b   1.000
_cell.length_c   1.000
_cell.angle_alpha   90.00
_cell.angle_beta   90.00
_cell.angle_gamma   90.00
#
_symmetry.space_group_name_H-M   'P 1'
#
loop_
_entity.id
_entity.type
_entity.pdbx_description
1 polymer ?
#
loop_
_entity_poly.entity_id
_entity_poly.type
_entity_poly.pdbx_seq_one_letter_code
_entity_poly.pdbx_strand_id
1 'polypeptide(L)'
;PHHSSAASDVYKRQVLTSFRLVAAVGIGFYIKKLVASGAHRGFLTCLAFIWAGAIGNIIDSAVYGQLFTASHWGLIAEWAGEGYAPFMMGHVVDMFHFTVRWPSSFPIESLANREVFPPIWNLADAAISCSVIAILIGQRAFFAEEATA
;
A
#
# COMPACT_ATOMS: atom_id res chain seq x y z
N PRO A 1 13.65 14.40 26.58
CA PRO A 1 12.28 14.15 26.05
C PRO A 1 12.22 13.29 24.78
N HIS A 2 13.36 12.86 24.19
CA HIS A 2 13.38 12.13 22.91
C HIS A 2 13.10 10.62 23.00
N HIS A 3 13.17 10.01 24.19
CA HIS A 3 12.93 8.58 24.36
C HIS A 3 11.46 8.16 24.25
N SER A 4 10.53 9.03 24.56
CA SER A 4 9.09 8.72 24.48
C SER A 4 8.56 8.68 23.04
N SER A 5 9.16 9.46 22.12
CA SER A 5 8.77 9.47 20.71
C SER A 5 9.20 8.20 19.97
N ALA A 6 10.42 7.73 20.20
CA ALA A 6 10.95 6.52 19.56
C ALA A 6 10.15 5.27 19.96
N ALA A 7 9.83 5.09 21.25
CA ALA A 7 9.00 3.97 21.71
C ALA A 7 7.58 4.02 21.14
N SER A 8 6.98 5.23 21.05
CA SER A 8 5.67 5.44 20.43
C SER A 8 5.68 5.08 18.94
N ASP A 9 6.74 5.41 18.22
CA ASP A 9 6.85 5.12 16.78
C ASP A 9 7.05 3.63 16.51
N VAL A 10 7.83 2.94 17.34
CA VAL A 10 7.98 1.47 17.30
C VAL A 10 6.63 0.79 17.53
N TYR A 11 5.90 1.21 18.57
CA TYR A 11 4.58 0.64 18.88
C TYR A 11 3.57 0.86 17.75
N LYS A 12 3.50 2.08 17.19
CA LYS A 12 2.63 2.38 16.03
C LYS A 12 2.94 1.48 14.83
N ARG A 13 4.22 1.26 14.54
CA ARG A 13 4.65 0.37 13.45
C ARG A 13 4.24 -1.08 13.71
N GLN A 14 4.43 -1.59 14.93
CA GLN A 14 4.01 -2.94 15.29
C GLN A 14 2.51 -3.14 15.13
N VAL A 15 1.70 -2.20 15.62
CA VAL A 15 0.24 -2.25 15.47
C VAL A 15 -0.16 -2.24 14.00
N LEU A 16 0.44 -1.34 13.21
CA LEU A 16 0.15 -1.23 11.78
C LEU A 16 0.53 -2.51 11.01
N THR A 17 1.70 -3.07 11.30
CA THR A 17 2.17 -4.31 10.65
C THR A 17 1.30 -5.50 11.04
N SER A 18 0.94 -5.62 12.33
CA SER A 18 0.04 -6.67 12.80
C SER A 18 -1.34 -6.56 12.14
N PHE A 19 -1.88 -5.35 12.03
CA PHE A 19 -3.14 -5.10 11.33
C PHE A 19 -3.07 -5.51 9.84
N ARG A 20 -2.00 -5.14 9.15
CA ARG A 20 -1.78 -5.54 7.74
C ARG A 20 -1.75 -7.05 7.58
N LEU A 21 -1.10 -7.75 8.48
CA LEU A 21 -0.99 -9.22 8.47
C LEU A 21 -2.35 -9.89 8.66
N VAL A 22 -3.10 -9.46 9.67
CA VAL A 22 -4.46 -9.96 9.94
C VAL A 22 -5.38 -9.66 8.76
N ALA A 23 -5.32 -8.44 8.20
CA ALA A 23 -6.11 -8.07 7.04
C ALA A 23 -5.76 -8.93 5.81
N ALA A 24 -4.47 -9.17 5.53
CA ALA A 24 -4.06 -9.99 4.40
C ALA A 24 -4.55 -11.44 4.53
N VAL A 25 -4.46 -12.03 5.72
CA VAL A 25 -4.98 -13.38 6.01
C VAL A 25 -6.50 -13.39 5.83
N GLY A 26 -7.21 -12.40 6.41
CA GLY A 26 -8.67 -12.29 6.30
C GLY A 26 -9.15 -12.15 4.85
N ILE A 27 -8.50 -11.30 4.05
CA ILE A 27 -8.81 -11.13 2.62
C ILE A 27 -8.55 -12.44 1.87
N GLY A 28 -7.47 -13.15 2.15
CA GLY A 28 -7.19 -14.44 1.53
C GLY A 28 -8.28 -15.48 1.78
N PHE A 29 -8.76 -15.60 3.02
CA PHE A 29 -9.89 -16.46 3.35
C PHE A 29 -11.20 -16.01 2.68
N TYR A 30 -11.43 -14.72 2.60
CA TYR A 30 -12.60 -14.15 1.95
C TYR A 30 -12.60 -14.43 0.44
N ILE A 31 -11.45 -14.25 -0.24
CA ILE A 31 -11.30 -14.61 -1.65
C ILE A 31 -11.59 -16.08 -1.87
N LYS A 32 -11.05 -16.98 -1.02
CA LYS A 32 -11.30 -18.43 -1.11
C LYS A 32 -12.79 -18.75 -1.00
N LYS A 33 -13.50 -18.12 -0.08
CA LYS A 33 -14.96 -18.27 0.08
C LYS A 33 -15.72 -17.80 -1.16
N LEU A 34 -15.35 -16.63 -1.70
CA LEU A 34 -15.99 -16.06 -2.89
C LEU A 34 -15.75 -16.88 -4.16
N VAL A 35 -14.57 -17.46 -4.32
CA VAL A 35 -14.28 -18.39 -5.41
C VAL A 35 -15.18 -19.61 -5.32
N ALA A 36 -15.36 -20.16 -4.12
CA ALA A 36 -16.22 -21.31 -3.90
C ALA A 36 -17.71 -21.01 -4.14
N SER A 37 -18.16 -19.77 -3.92
CA SER A 37 -19.54 -19.33 -4.20
C SER A 37 -19.79 -18.92 -5.65
N GLY A 38 -18.77 -18.94 -6.53
CA GLY A 38 -18.91 -18.55 -7.93
C GLY A 38 -19.06 -17.05 -8.16
N ALA A 39 -18.51 -16.22 -7.27
CA ALA A 39 -18.60 -14.76 -7.37
C ALA A 39 -18.04 -14.22 -8.71
N HIS A 40 -18.50 -13.03 -9.11
CA HIS A 40 -18.14 -12.41 -10.37
C HIS A 40 -16.61 -12.29 -10.55
N ARG A 41 -16.11 -12.74 -11.71
CA ARG A 41 -14.65 -12.81 -11.98
C ARG A 41 -13.96 -11.46 -11.87
N GLY A 42 -14.58 -10.37 -12.33
CA GLY A 42 -14.04 -9.01 -12.22
C GLY A 42 -13.83 -8.59 -10.77
N PHE A 43 -14.79 -8.89 -9.90
CA PHE A 43 -14.68 -8.63 -8.46
C PHE A 43 -13.55 -9.45 -7.82
N LEU A 44 -13.46 -10.73 -8.14
CA LEU A 44 -12.36 -11.59 -7.67
C LEU A 44 -10.99 -11.10 -8.13
N THR A 45 -10.89 -10.62 -9.37
CA THR A 45 -9.65 -10.03 -9.91
C THR A 45 -9.24 -8.79 -9.12
N CYS A 46 -10.16 -7.88 -8.85
CA CYS A 46 -9.88 -6.69 -8.03
C CYS A 46 -9.42 -7.08 -6.62
N LEU A 47 -10.09 -8.03 -5.98
CA LEU A 47 -9.69 -8.52 -4.64
C LEU A 47 -8.31 -9.19 -4.67
N ALA A 48 -7.98 -9.93 -5.73
CA ALA A 48 -6.66 -10.54 -5.90
C ALA A 48 -5.55 -9.49 -6.01
N PHE A 49 -5.78 -8.38 -6.74
CA PHE A 49 -4.83 -7.27 -6.82
C PHE A 49 -4.68 -6.53 -5.48
N ILE A 50 -5.78 -6.31 -4.74
CA ILE A 50 -5.72 -5.75 -3.39
C ILE A 50 -4.89 -6.66 -2.48
N TRP A 51 -5.13 -7.95 -2.54
CA TRP A 51 -4.42 -8.93 -1.72
C TRP A 51 -2.93 -9.00 -2.09
N ALA A 52 -2.61 -9.04 -3.38
CA ALA A 52 -1.23 -9.05 -3.87
C ALA A 52 -0.47 -7.78 -3.44
N GLY A 53 -1.09 -6.60 -3.53
CA GLY A 53 -0.50 -5.36 -3.05
C GLY A 53 -0.26 -5.37 -1.54
N ALA A 54 -1.23 -5.86 -0.76
CA ALA A 54 -1.08 -5.99 0.69
C ALA A 54 0.08 -6.94 1.07
N ILE A 55 0.22 -8.08 0.38
CA ILE A 55 1.34 -9.00 0.56
C ILE A 55 2.68 -8.36 0.17
N GLY A 56 2.72 -7.63 -0.96
CA GLY A 56 3.93 -6.91 -1.38
C GLY A 56 4.44 -5.95 -0.30
N ASN A 57 3.57 -5.11 0.24
CA ASN A 57 3.91 -4.19 1.33
C ASN A 57 4.34 -4.92 2.62
N ILE A 58 3.78 -6.11 2.90
CA ILE A 58 4.21 -6.94 4.03
C ILE A 58 5.61 -7.49 3.79
N ILE A 59 5.91 -7.98 2.59
CA ILE A 59 7.24 -8.48 2.22
C ILE A 59 8.28 -7.38 2.38
N ASP A 60 8.02 -6.17 1.88
CA ASP A 60 8.90 -5.03 2.06
C ASP A 60 9.18 -4.76 3.54
N SER A 61 8.13 -4.68 4.35
CA SER A 61 8.26 -4.43 5.80
C SER A 61 9.00 -5.56 6.52
N ALA A 62 8.86 -6.80 6.06
CA ALA A 62 9.48 -7.96 6.69
C ALA A 62 10.97 -8.07 6.36
N VAL A 63 11.34 -7.82 5.10
CA VAL A 63 12.61 -8.24 4.53
C VAL A 63 13.54 -7.06 4.29
N TYR A 64 13.01 -5.93 3.77
CA TYR A 64 13.83 -4.81 3.33
C TYR A 64 14.69 -4.22 4.45
N GLY A 65 14.11 -4.05 5.64
CA GLY A 65 14.83 -3.53 6.81
C GLY A 65 15.99 -4.41 7.29
N GLN A 66 15.94 -5.72 6.99
CA GLN A 66 16.99 -6.67 7.37
C GLN A 66 18.12 -6.76 6.36
N LEU A 67 17.82 -6.51 5.08
CA LEU A 67 18.79 -6.75 3.99
C LEU A 67 19.53 -5.49 3.54
N PHE A 68 18.96 -4.31 3.80
CA PHE A 68 19.48 -3.06 3.28
C PHE A 68 19.81 -2.05 4.38
N THR A 69 20.71 -1.11 4.07
CA THR A 69 20.95 0.06 4.91
C THR A 69 19.77 1.02 4.82
N ALA A 70 19.61 1.89 5.83
CA ALA A 70 18.61 2.96 5.78
C ALA A 70 18.93 3.94 4.65
N SER A 71 17.98 4.23 3.78
CA SER A 71 18.08 5.31 2.80
C SER A 71 17.68 6.64 3.43
N HIS A 72 18.50 7.68 3.18
CA HIS A 72 18.23 9.05 3.57
C HIS A 72 18.44 9.95 2.35
N TRP A 73 18.06 11.21 2.44
CA TRP A 73 18.29 12.17 1.36
C TRP A 73 19.75 12.15 0.91
N GLY A 74 19.98 11.75 -0.36
CA GLY A 74 21.30 11.67 -0.97
C GLY A 74 22.07 10.35 -0.74
N LEU A 75 21.52 9.40 0.03
CA LEU A 75 22.09 8.06 0.22
C LEU A 75 21.16 7.02 -0.35
N ILE A 76 21.70 6.17 -1.24
CA ILE A 76 20.99 5.02 -1.78
C ILE A 76 21.16 3.87 -0.80
N ALA A 77 20.08 3.11 -0.57
CA ALA A 77 20.13 1.89 0.23
C ALA A 77 21.06 0.86 -0.45
N GLU A 78 21.99 0.33 0.31
CA GLU A 78 22.92 -0.69 -0.15
C GLU A 78 22.64 -2.01 0.56
N TRP A 79 23.02 -3.10 -0.07
CA TRP A 79 22.96 -4.41 0.58
C TRP A 79 23.90 -4.43 1.79
N ALA A 80 23.36 -4.73 2.96
CA ALA A 80 24.12 -4.75 4.21
C ALA A 80 24.04 -6.13 4.87
N GLY A 81 25.15 -6.52 5.51
CA GLY A 81 25.18 -7.74 6.33
C GLY A 81 24.31 -7.59 7.60
N GLU A 82 24.14 -6.35 8.09
CA GLU A 82 23.22 -5.98 9.15
C GLU A 82 22.34 -4.85 8.63
N GLY A 83 21.03 -5.12 8.51
CA GLY A 83 20.04 -4.15 8.05
C GLY A 83 19.72 -3.10 9.10
N TYR A 84 18.98 -2.06 8.70
CA TYR A 84 18.64 -0.94 9.57
C TYR A 84 17.48 -1.23 10.53
N ALA A 85 16.72 -2.30 10.33
CA ALA A 85 15.57 -2.62 11.15
C ALA A 85 15.39 -4.13 11.37
N PRO A 86 14.87 -4.54 12.52
CA PRO A 86 14.54 -5.93 12.77
C PRO A 86 13.37 -6.41 11.89
N PHE A 87 13.14 -7.72 11.88
CA PHE A 87 12.06 -8.36 11.12
C PHE A 87 10.71 -7.66 11.32
N MET A 88 9.98 -7.43 10.24
CA MET A 88 8.68 -6.74 10.20
C MET A 88 8.70 -5.26 10.62
N MET A 89 9.88 -4.65 10.77
CA MET A 89 10.05 -3.24 11.15
C MET A 89 10.62 -2.38 10.02
N GLY A 90 10.87 -2.97 8.85
CA GLY A 90 11.32 -2.26 7.66
C GLY A 90 10.27 -1.28 7.14
N HIS A 91 10.74 -0.29 6.38
CA HIS A 91 9.88 0.60 5.63
C HIS A 91 9.39 -0.10 4.36
N VAL A 92 8.16 0.20 3.96
CA VAL A 92 7.69 -0.09 2.60
C VAL A 92 8.47 0.81 1.65
N VAL A 93 8.89 0.27 0.51
CA VAL A 93 9.70 1.00 -0.46
C VAL A 93 8.79 1.69 -1.47
N ASP A 94 8.75 3.01 -1.40
CA ASP A 94 8.04 3.85 -2.36
C ASP A 94 9.04 4.36 -3.41
N MET A 95 8.69 4.20 -4.70
CA MET A 95 9.64 4.45 -5.78
C MET A 95 9.11 5.36 -6.89
N PHE A 96 7.82 5.67 -6.90
CA PHE A 96 7.22 6.53 -7.92
C PHE A 96 6.83 7.89 -7.34
N HIS A 97 7.37 8.94 -7.95
CA HIS A 97 7.05 10.32 -7.60
C HIS A 97 6.72 11.11 -8.88
N PHE A 98 5.55 11.70 -8.93
CA PHE A 98 5.16 12.58 -10.03
C PHE A 98 5.61 14.01 -9.76
N THR A 99 6.59 14.47 -10.53
CA THR A 99 7.16 15.83 -10.39
C THR A 99 6.40 16.89 -11.18
N VAL A 100 5.26 16.55 -11.80
CA VAL A 100 4.41 17.49 -12.52
C VAL A 100 3.84 18.53 -11.55
N ARG A 101 3.98 19.81 -11.88
CA ARG A 101 3.48 20.91 -11.07
C ARG A 101 2.42 21.70 -11.80
N TRP A 102 1.48 22.26 -11.04
CA TRP A 102 0.53 23.21 -11.57
C TRP A 102 1.28 24.43 -12.10
N PRO A 103 0.86 25.01 -13.28
CA PRO A 103 1.47 26.23 -13.77
C PRO A 103 1.34 27.39 -12.78
N SER A 104 2.30 28.32 -12.82
CA SER A 104 2.25 29.52 -11.97
C SER A 104 1.02 30.41 -12.24
N SER A 105 0.45 30.31 -13.44
CA SER A 105 -0.78 30.99 -13.86
C SER A 105 -2.08 30.25 -13.48
N PHE A 106 -2.00 29.18 -12.67
CA PHE A 106 -3.19 28.42 -12.31
C PHE A 106 -4.18 29.29 -11.50
N PRO A 107 -5.50 29.22 -11.80
CA PRO A 107 -6.49 30.15 -11.19
C PRO A 107 -6.61 30.06 -9.67
N ILE A 108 -6.18 28.95 -9.08
CA ILE A 108 -6.20 28.74 -7.63
C ILE A 108 -4.77 28.94 -7.12
N GLU A 109 -4.49 30.13 -6.54
CA GLU A 109 -3.18 30.51 -6.02
C GLU A 109 -2.56 29.48 -5.05
N SER A 110 -3.39 28.85 -4.22
CA SER A 110 -2.93 27.84 -3.24
C SER A 110 -2.38 26.56 -3.89
N LEU A 111 -2.69 26.31 -5.17
CA LEU A 111 -2.20 25.18 -5.95
C LEU A 111 -1.08 25.57 -6.94
N ALA A 112 -0.95 26.85 -7.29
CA ALA A 112 0.07 27.31 -8.20
C ALA A 112 1.48 26.89 -7.76
N ASN A 113 2.30 26.38 -8.68
CA ASN A 113 3.64 25.83 -8.43
C ASN A 113 3.71 24.60 -7.50
N ARG A 114 2.59 24.10 -6.98
CA ARG A 114 2.57 22.87 -6.21
C ARG A 114 2.54 21.65 -7.11
N GLU A 115 2.99 20.53 -6.59
CA GLU A 115 2.91 19.26 -7.29
C GLU A 115 1.44 18.84 -7.46
N VAL A 116 1.11 18.34 -8.66
CA VAL A 116 -0.25 17.87 -8.98
C VAL A 116 -0.60 16.64 -8.16
N PHE A 117 0.41 15.77 -7.91
CA PHE A 117 0.27 14.58 -7.09
C PHE A 117 1.50 14.41 -6.19
N PRO A 118 1.49 15.02 -5.00
CA PRO A 118 2.64 15.00 -4.07
C PRO A 118 3.02 13.63 -3.49
N PRO A 119 2.08 12.66 -3.31
CA PRO A 119 2.44 11.39 -2.68
C PRO A 119 3.48 10.62 -3.48
N ILE A 120 4.46 10.07 -2.78
CA ILE A 120 5.37 9.04 -3.28
C ILE A 120 4.67 7.72 -3.04
N TRP A 121 4.68 6.81 -4.02
CA TRP A 121 3.91 5.57 -3.98
C TRP A 121 4.66 4.41 -4.66
N ASN A 122 4.15 3.21 -4.51
CA ASN A 122 4.69 2.01 -5.10
C ASN A 122 3.63 1.24 -5.92
N LEU A 123 4.07 0.17 -6.57
CA LEU A 123 3.19 -0.64 -7.41
C LEU A 123 2.07 -1.32 -6.58
N ALA A 124 2.35 -1.67 -5.33
CA ALA A 124 1.34 -2.26 -4.43
C ALA A 124 0.23 -1.26 -4.12
N ASP A 125 0.57 0.01 -3.85
CA ASP A 125 -0.41 1.06 -3.59
C ASP A 125 -1.28 1.33 -4.82
N ALA A 126 -0.67 1.32 -6.02
CA ALA A 126 -1.41 1.42 -7.27
C ALA A 126 -2.38 0.25 -7.46
N ALA A 127 -1.93 -0.98 -7.23
CA ALA A 127 -2.76 -2.17 -7.35
C ALA A 127 -3.96 -2.12 -6.40
N ILE A 128 -3.74 -1.71 -5.15
CA ILE A 128 -4.82 -1.55 -4.16
C ILE A 128 -5.78 -0.45 -4.59
N SER A 129 -5.26 0.76 -4.86
CA SER A 129 -6.08 1.93 -5.16
C SER A 129 -6.91 1.77 -6.44
N CYS A 130 -6.29 1.30 -7.52
CA CYS A 130 -7.00 1.05 -8.79
C CYS A 130 -8.08 -0.03 -8.62
N SER A 131 -7.81 -1.07 -7.85
CA SER A 131 -8.77 -2.13 -7.62
C SER A 131 -9.95 -1.67 -6.77
N VAL A 132 -9.72 -0.86 -5.73
CA VAL A 132 -10.79 -0.26 -4.93
C VAL A 132 -11.66 0.63 -5.80
N ILE A 133 -11.06 1.49 -6.63
CA ILE A 133 -11.80 2.35 -7.57
C ILE A 133 -12.61 1.50 -8.56
N ALA A 134 -12.01 0.44 -9.11
CA ALA A 134 -12.71 -0.46 -10.03
C ALA A 134 -13.91 -1.17 -9.36
N ILE A 135 -13.78 -1.57 -8.09
CA ILE A 135 -14.90 -2.14 -7.33
C ILE A 135 -16.01 -1.10 -7.15
N LEU A 136 -15.68 0.14 -6.78
CA LEU A 136 -16.66 1.21 -6.56
C LEU A 136 -17.42 1.55 -7.86
N ILE A 137 -16.73 1.61 -8.98
CA ILE A 137 -17.35 1.88 -10.28
C ILE A 137 -18.16 0.68 -10.76
N GLY A 138 -17.59 -0.51 -10.64
CA GLY A 138 -18.15 -1.78 -11.14
C GLY A 138 -19.18 -2.43 -10.21
N GLN A 139 -19.49 -1.87 -9.05
CA GLN A 139 -20.31 -2.51 -8.03
C GLN A 139 -21.66 -3.03 -8.57
N ARG A 140 -22.32 -2.27 -9.45
CA ARG A 140 -23.60 -2.70 -10.05
C ARG A 140 -23.45 -3.93 -10.94
N ALA A 141 -22.36 -4.02 -11.71
CA ALA A 141 -22.10 -5.17 -12.57
C ALA A 141 -21.63 -6.38 -11.76
N PHE A 142 -20.87 -6.17 -10.70
CA PHE A 142 -20.31 -7.25 -9.88
C PHE A 142 -21.36 -7.93 -9.00
N PHE A 143 -22.41 -7.22 -8.59
CA PHE A 143 -23.44 -7.72 -7.66
C PHE A 143 -24.85 -7.81 -8.28
N ALA A 144 -24.98 -7.56 -9.62
CA ALA A 144 -26.27 -7.64 -10.29
C ALA A 144 -26.85 -9.06 -10.33
N GLU A 145 -26.02 -10.09 -10.34
CA GLU A 145 -26.45 -11.48 -10.40
C GLU A 145 -27.03 -12.01 -9.08
N GLU A 146 -26.68 -11.43 -7.94
CA GLU A 146 -27.23 -11.82 -6.64
C GLU A 146 -28.69 -11.37 -6.44
N ALA A 147 -29.18 -10.41 -7.22
CA ALA A 147 -30.53 -9.88 -7.11
C ALA A 147 -31.58 -10.70 -7.89
N THR A 148 -31.16 -11.69 -8.68
CA THR A 148 -32.05 -12.50 -9.55
C THR A 148 -32.09 -13.99 -9.19
N ALA A 149 -31.43 -14.41 -8.12
CA ALA A 149 -31.42 -15.72 -7.55
C ALA A 149 -32.22 -15.76 -6.24
#